data_090b9b824efbc95b8b23d1635c1c709c
#
_entry.id   090b9b824efbc95b8b23d1635c1c709c
#
_cell.length_a   1.000
_cell.length_b   1.000
_cell.length_c   1.000
_cell.angle_alpha   90.00
_cell.angle_beta   90.00
_cell.angle_gamma   90.00
#
_symmetry.space_group_name_H-M   'P 1'
#
loop_
_entity.id
_entity.type
_entity.pdbx_description
1 polymer ?
#
loop_
_entity_poly.entity_id
_entity_poly.type
_entity_poly.pdbx_seq_one_letter_code
_entity_poly.pdbx_strand_id
1 'polypeptide(L)'
;MATLAEIRAKLLAQDNKASDNASSNRGSDAVYPFWNMENDNTAVLRFLPDSDPTNTFFWKERQVIKLPFPGVKGGDEQKRVIVQVPCVEMWGESCPIHADIRPWFKDPAMEDLGRTYWKKRSYVFQGLVVTDPIGGEQPENPVRRFIIGPQIFKLLKAALMDPDMDNLPTDYEQGTDFRLTKTTKGQYADYSTSSWSRKERSLNEEERQAIETHGLYDLNEFMPKRPTEDDMRIIRDV
;
A
#
# COMPACT_ATOMS: atom_id res chain seq x y z
N MET A 1 29.52 26.08 6.84
CA MET A 1 28.30 26.69 6.23
C MET A 1 28.21 26.19 4.81
N ALA A 2 27.07 25.66 4.42
CA ALA A 2 26.87 25.19 3.03
C ALA A 2 26.91 26.38 2.07
N THR A 3 27.60 26.23 0.95
CA THR A 3 27.68 27.23 -0.08
C THR A 3 26.41 27.28 -0.90
N LEU A 4 26.13 28.45 -1.52
CA LEU A 4 24.97 28.62 -2.40
C LEU A 4 24.97 27.62 -3.59
N ALA A 5 26.16 27.24 -4.04
CA ALA A 5 26.32 26.24 -5.10
C ALA A 5 25.91 24.83 -4.63
N GLU A 6 26.23 24.43 -3.41
CA GLU A 6 25.82 23.15 -2.83
C GLU A 6 24.31 23.09 -2.60
N ILE A 7 23.69 24.21 -2.18
CA ILE A 7 22.24 24.30 -2.04
C ILE A 7 21.55 24.18 -3.39
N ARG A 8 22.04 24.85 -4.43
CA ARG A 8 21.51 24.76 -5.79
C ARG A 8 21.66 23.35 -6.38
N ALA A 9 22.82 22.70 -6.18
CA ALA A 9 23.03 21.33 -6.63
C ALA A 9 22.07 20.35 -5.94
N LYS A 10 21.81 20.53 -4.64
CA LYS A 10 20.82 19.72 -3.91
C LYS A 10 19.38 19.97 -4.39
N LEU A 11 19.02 21.22 -4.66
CA LEU A 11 17.70 21.56 -5.19
C LEU A 11 17.49 20.98 -6.59
N LEU A 12 18.48 21.09 -7.48
CA LEU A 12 18.43 20.47 -8.81
C LEU A 12 18.36 18.95 -8.74
N ALA A 13 19.04 18.32 -7.79
CA ALA A 13 18.94 16.88 -7.55
C ALA A 13 17.57 16.47 -6.98
N GLN A 14 16.94 17.34 -6.16
CA GLN A 14 15.57 17.13 -5.70
C GLN A 14 14.54 17.34 -6.82
N ASP A 15 14.72 18.35 -7.67
CA ASP A 15 13.85 18.62 -8.82
C ASP A 15 13.96 17.51 -9.87
N ASN A 16 15.14 16.97 -10.12
CA ASN A 16 15.34 15.81 -10.98
C ASN A 16 14.67 14.54 -10.40
N LYS A 17 14.80 14.29 -9.08
CA LYS A 17 14.05 13.23 -8.42
C LYS A 17 12.53 13.47 -8.43
N ALA A 18 12.08 14.72 -8.36
CA ALA A 18 10.67 15.08 -8.47
C ALA A 18 10.17 14.97 -9.92
N SER A 19 11.02 15.23 -10.91
CA SER A 19 10.70 15.09 -12.34
C SER A 19 10.68 13.59 -12.76
N ASP A 20 11.58 12.78 -12.25
CA ASP A 20 11.55 11.32 -12.39
C ASP A 20 10.31 10.71 -11.71
N ASN A 21 9.89 11.24 -10.56
CA ASN A 21 8.61 10.89 -9.93
C ASN A 21 7.37 11.45 -10.67
N ALA A 22 7.50 12.52 -11.44
CA ALA A 22 6.40 13.09 -12.23
C ALA A 22 6.24 12.41 -13.62
N SER A 23 7.31 11.82 -14.13
CA SER A 23 7.31 11.01 -15.36
C SER A 23 6.78 9.59 -15.14
N SER A 24 6.73 9.11 -13.92
CA SER A 24 6.26 7.78 -13.60
C SER A 24 4.93 7.82 -12.83
N ASN A 25 3.85 7.83 -13.59
CA ASN A 25 2.61 7.16 -13.16
C ASN A 25 2.83 5.62 -13.12
N ARG A 26 4.09 5.18 -13.22
CA ARG A 26 4.61 3.88 -12.87
C ARG A 26 4.91 3.96 -11.38
N GLY A 27 4.10 3.27 -10.57
CA GLY A 27 4.39 3.08 -9.15
C GLY A 27 5.86 2.66 -8.98
N SER A 28 6.47 3.02 -7.86
CA SER A 28 7.81 2.54 -7.51
C SER A 28 7.95 1.08 -7.94
N ASP A 29 9.03 0.69 -8.63
CA ASP A 29 9.28 -0.70 -9.07
C ASP A 29 9.17 -1.72 -7.93
N ALA A 30 9.33 -1.24 -6.69
CA ALA A 30 9.12 -2.04 -5.48
C ALA A 30 7.63 -2.37 -5.19
N VAL A 31 6.65 -1.67 -5.76
CA VAL A 31 5.22 -1.95 -5.54
C VAL A 31 4.65 -2.68 -6.74
N TYR A 32 4.04 -3.85 -6.50
CA TYR A 32 3.36 -4.59 -7.54
C TYR A 32 1.98 -3.98 -7.82
N PRO A 33 1.73 -3.44 -9.03
CA PRO A 33 0.51 -2.71 -9.35
C PRO A 33 -0.61 -3.66 -9.82
N PHE A 34 -1.01 -4.62 -8.99
CA PHE A 34 -2.03 -5.62 -9.35
C PHE A 34 -3.38 -5.01 -9.76
N TRP A 35 -3.67 -3.77 -9.38
CA TRP A 35 -4.87 -3.06 -9.84
C TRP A 35 -4.87 -2.78 -11.35
N ASN A 36 -3.69 -2.84 -12.01
CA ASN A 36 -3.53 -2.70 -13.45
C ASN A 36 -3.78 -4.01 -14.22
N MET A 37 -3.96 -5.14 -13.53
CA MET A 37 -4.33 -6.40 -14.20
C MET A 37 -5.63 -6.19 -15.00
N GLU A 38 -5.73 -6.86 -16.14
CA GLU A 38 -6.99 -6.98 -16.85
C GLU A 38 -8.00 -7.81 -16.02
N ASN A 39 -9.27 -7.66 -16.36
CA ASN A 39 -10.31 -8.43 -15.70
C ASN A 39 -10.17 -9.92 -16.04
N ASP A 40 -10.58 -10.76 -15.12
CA ASP A 40 -10.53 -12.22 -15.19
C ASP A 40 -9.10 -12.80 -15.19
N ASN A 41 -8.09 -11.95 -14.98
CA ASN A 41 -6.72 -12.38 -14.80
C ASN A 41 -6.41 -12.68 -13.32
N THR A 42 -5.47 -13.61 -13.14
CA THR A 42 -5.01 -14.05 -11.81
C THR A 42 -3.50 -13.92 -11.71
N ALA A 43 -3.02 -13.14 -10.75
CA ALA A 43 -1.64 -13.17 -10.31
C ALA A 43 -1.46 -14.22 -9.21
N VAL A 44 -0.31 -14.88 -9.16
CA VAL A 44 0.05 -15.77 -8.06
C VAL A 44 1.14 -15.12 -7.24
N LEU A 45 0.89 -14.92 -5.96
CA LEU A 45 1.76 -14.22 -5.04
C LEU A 45 2.26 -15.18 -3.95
N ARG A 46 3.53 -15.08 -3.60
CA ARG A 46 4.09 -15.70 -2.41
C ARG A 46 4.42 -14.61 -1.41
N PHE A 47 3.66 -14.55 -0.32
CA PHE A 47 3.97 -13.62 0.77
C PHE A 47 5.23 -14.09 1.52
N LEU A 48 5.99 -13.11 2.00
CA LEU A 48 7.21 -13.30 2.77
C LEU A 48 7.06 -12.61 4.14
N PRO A 49 7.83 -13.03 5.15
CA PRO A 49 7.81 -12.39 6.47
C PRO A 49 8.33 -10.94 6.39
N ASP A 50 8.05 -10.15 7.43
CA ASP A 50 8.69 -8.85 7.64
C ASP A 50 10.16 -9.06 8.05
N SER A 51 11.07 -8.17 7.65
CA SER A 51 12.44 -8.22 8.16
C SER A 51 12.54 -7.78 9.63
N ASP A 52 11.55 -7.03 10.14
CA ASP A 52 11.44 -6.67 11.55
C ASP A 52 11.00 -7.89 12.38
N PRO A 53 11.90 -8.52 13.16
CA PRO A 53 11.56 -9.71 13.94
C PRO A 53 10.58 -9.43 15.09
N THR A 54 10.35 -8.16 15.42
CA THR A 54 9.39 -7.75 16.45
C THR A 54 7.96 -7.70 15.92
N ASN A 55 7.79 -7.68 14.59
CA ASN A 55 6.48 -7.73 13.99
C ASN A 55 5.93 -9.16 14.03
N THR A 56 4.89 -9.37 14.84
CA THR A 56 4.21 -10.68 14.92
C THR A 56 3.49 -11.05 13.62
N PHE A 57 3.10 -10.03 12.84
CA PHE A 57 2.42 -10.23 11.56
C PHE A 57 3.40 -10.06 10.40
N PHE A 58 3.07 -10.66 9.26
CA PHE A 58 3.82 -10.43 8.01
C PHE A 58 3.21 -9.29 7.17
N TRP A 59 2.53 -8.34 7.83
CA TRP A 59 2.00 -7.10 7.25
C TRP A 59 1.99 -5.99 8.28
N LYS A 60 1.82 -4.75 7.78
CA LYS A 60 1.54 -3.57 8.59
C LYS A 60 0.24 -2.91 8.12
N GLU A 61 -0.63 -2.52 9.06
CA GLU A 61 -1.86 -1.77 8.74
C GLU A 61 -1.54 -0.29 8.58
N ARG A 62 -2.08 0.30 7.52
CA ARG A 62 -1.97 1.73 7.23
C ARG A 62 -3.36 2.36 7.14
N GLN A 63 -3.54 3.49 7.78
CA GLN A 63 -4.78 4.26 7.76
C GLN A 63 -4.49 5.65 7.21
N VAL A 64 -5.14 6.02 6.10
CA VAL A 64 -4.97 7.32 5.45
C VAL A 64 -6.32 7.96 5.17
N ILE A 65 -6.34 9.29 5.16
CA ILE A 65 -7.48 10.10 4.76
C ILE A 65 -7.13 10.73 3.41
N LYS A 66 -8.06 10.77 2.46
CA LYS A 66 -7.89 11.41 1.17
C LYS A 66 -8.53 12.79 1.22
N LEU A 67 -7.71 13.83 1.12
CA LEU A 67 -8.17 15.21 1.20
C LEU A 67 -7.81 15.99 -0.07
N PRO A 68 -8.68 16.95 -0.51
CA PRO A 68 -8.46 17.75 -1.69
C PRO A 68 -7.68 19.03 -1.34
N PHE A 69 -6.36 19.01 -1.47
CA PHE A 69 -5.51 20.19 -1.25
C PHE A 69 -5.56 21.15 -2.44
N PRO A 70 -5.62 22.47 -2.19
CA PRO A 70 -5.51 23.46 -3.27
C PRO A 70 -4.08 23.53 -3.80
N GLY A 71 -3.92 23.64 -5.12
CA GLY A 71 -2.76 24.21 -5.81
C GLY A 71 -1.37 23.65 -5.56
N VAL A 72 -1.18 22.33 -5.38
CA VAL A 72 0.16 21.77 -5.11
C VAL A 72 1.04 21.62 -6.36
N LYS A 73 0.48 21.66 -7.57
CA LYS A 73 1.25 21.57 -8.83
C LYS A 73 0.73 22.59 -9.85
N GLY A 74 1.58 23.54 -10.20
CA GLY A 74 1.43 24.34 -11.40
C GLY A 74 0.73 25.70 -11.28
N GLY A 75 0.63 26.30 -10.10
CA GLY A 75 0.20 27.69 -9.95
C GLY A 75 -1.29 27.96 -10.19
N ASP A 76 -2.10 26.94 -10.41
CA ASP A 76 -3.55 27.08 -10.53
C ASP A 76 -4.21 26.76 -9.18
N GLU A 77 -4.51 27.78 -8.41
CA GLU A 77 -5.14 27.71 -7.08
C GLU A 77 -6.54 27.04 -7.13
N GLN A 78 -7.15 26.96 -8.31
CA GLN A 78 -8.47 26.36 -8.49
C GLN A 78 -8.41 24.83 -8.66
N LYS A 79 -7.23 24.27 -8.97
CA LYS A 79 -7.07 22.84 -9.19
C LYS A 79 -6.77 22.11 -7.88
N ARG A 80 -7.72 21.38 -7.36
CA ARG A 80 -7.54 20.54 -6.17
C ARG A 80 -6.83 19.24 -6.51
N VAL A 81 -5.84 18.87 -5.69
CA VAL A 81 -5.09 17.61 -5.78
C VAL A 81 -5.45 16.74 -4.57
N ILE A 82 -5.83 15.51 -4.83
CA ILE A 82 -6.11 14.55 -3.75
C ILE A 82 -4.81 14.08 -3.13
N VAL A 83 -4.59 14.43 -1.88
CA VAL A 83 -3.43 14.01 -1.08
C VAL A 83 -3.88 12.98 -0.05
N GLN A 84 -3.05 11.95 0.14
CA GLN A 84 -3.24 10.97 1.20
C GLN A 84 -2.50 11.43 2.44
N VAL A 85 -3.23 11.79 3.48
CA VAL A 85 -2.66 12.16 4.78
C VAL A 85 -2.83 11.01 5.78
N PRO A 86 -1.86 10.76 6.67
CA PRO A 86 -1.99 9.72 7.67
C PRO A 86 -3.07 10.07 8.70
N CYS A 87 -3.84 9.07 9.11
CA CYS A 87 -4.79 9.22 10.20
C CYS A 87 -4.09 9.02 11.54
N VAL A 88 -4.14 9.99 12.44
CA VAL A 88 -3.46 9.92 13.74
C VAL A 88 -3.97 8.82 14.66
N GLU A 89 -5.14 8.24 14.37
CA GLU A 89 -5.63 7.06 15.08
C GLU A 89 -4.69 5.83 14.94
N MET A 90 -3.78 5.83 13.94
CA MET A 90 -2.72 4.82 13.85
C MET A 90 -1.79 4.80 15.07
N TRP A 91 -1.67 5.93 15.76
CA TRP A 91 -0.84 6.10 16.97
C TRP A 91 -1.68 6.16 18.25
N GLY A 92 -2.96 5.72 18.20
CA GLY A 92 -3.86 5.70 19.35
C GLY A 92 -4.41 7.07 19.75
N GLU A 93 -4.26 8.08 18.89
CA GLU A 93 -4.71 9.45 19.14
C GLU A 93 -6.11 9.70 18.57
N SER A 94 -6.82 10.65 19.14
CA SER A 94 -8.11 11.08 18.58
C SER A 94 -7.88 11.92 17.31
N CYS A 95 -8.47 11.52 16.20
CA CYS A 95 -8.33 12.25 14.93
C CYS A 95 -9.29 13.45 14.90
N PRO A 96 -8.78 14.69 14.82
CA PRO A 96 -9.64 15.88 14.76
C PRO A 96 -10.51 15.91 13.51
N ILE A 97 -9.99 15.45 12.35
CA ILE A 97 -10.77 15.36 11.12
C ILE A 97 -11.98 14.43 11.32
N HIS A 98 -11.79 13.27 11.94
CA HIS A 98 -12.90 12.36 12.23
C HIS A 98 -13.88 12.96 13.24
N ALA A 99 -13.42 13.75 14.19
CA ALA A 99 -14.29 14.45 15.13
C ALA A 99 -15.21 15.44 14.39
N ASP A 100 -14.66 16.18 13.43
CA ASP A 100 -15.38 17.19 12.65
C ASP A 100 -16.39 16.54 11.66
N ILE A 101 -16.05 15.40 11.04
CA ILE A 101 -16.94 14.74 10.06
C ILE A 101 -17.90 13.69 10.67
N ARG A 102 -17.70 13.27 11.91
CA ARG A 102 -18.56 12.29 12.58
C ARG A 102 -20.04 12.69 12.64
N PRO A 103 -20.40 13.97 12.86
CA PRO A 103 -21.79 14.42 12.78
C PRO A 103 -22.43 14.24 11.40
N TRP A 104 -21.65 14.29 10.31
CA TRP A 104 -22.13 14.16 8.92
C TRP A 104 -22.81 12.81 8.64
N PHE A 105 -22.43 11.76 9.35
CA PHE A 105 -23.07 10.44 9.22
C PHE A 105 -24.49 10.39 9.77
N LYS A 106 -24.95 11.43 10.48
CA LYS A 106 -26.32 11.57 10.97
C LYS A 106 -27.21 12.36 10.01
N ASP A 107 -26.61 13.02 9.03
CA ASP A 107 -27.31 13.79 8.01
C ASP A 107 -27.23 13.03 6.67
N PRO A 108 -28.37 12.53 6.13
CA PRO A 108 -28.40 11.81 4.87
C PRO A 108 -27.80 12.59 3.68
N ALA A 109 -27.87 13.94 3.71
CA ALA A 109 -27.30 14.79 2.67
C ALA A 109 -25.77 14.86 2.72
N MET A 110 -25.16 14.61 3.87
CA MET A 110 -23.72 14.70 4.11
C MET A 110 -23.04 13.33 4.27
N GLU A 111 -23.80 12.24 4.37
CA GLU A 111 -23.25 10.91 4.65
C GLU A 111 -22.21 10.46 3.61
N ASP A 112 -22.47 10.67 2.33
CA ASP A 112 -21.54 10.27 1.26
C ASP A 112 -20.24 11.09 1.31
N LEU A 113 -20.34 12.37 1.66
CA LEU A 113 -19.17 13.23 1.88
C LEU A 113 -18.37 12.75 3.10
N GLY A 114 -19.07 12.44 4.19
CA GLY A 114 -18.46 11.84 5.38
C GLY A 114 -17.72 10.54 5.05
N ARG A 115 -18.32 9.67 4.24
CA ARG A 115 -17.69 8.42 3.76
C ARG A 115 -16.46 8.71 2.90
N THR A 116 -16.47 9.76 2.09
CA THR A 116 -15.34 10.15 1.23
C THR A 116 -14.14 10.53 2.05
N TYR A 117 -14.29 11.31 3.10
CA TYR A 117 -13.20 11.79 3.95
C TYR A 117 -12.92 10.91 5.18
N TRP A 118 -13.64 9.82 5.34
CA TRP A 118 -13.33 8.84 6.37
C TRP A 118 -12.05 8.08 6.02
N LYS A 119 -11.29 7.68 7.04
CA LYS A 119 -10.05 6.93 6.87
C LYS A 119 -10.23 5.69 6.00
N LYS A 120 -9.29 5.48 5.11
CA LYS A 120 -9.16 4.28 4.30
C LYS A 120 -8.07 3.39 4.90
N ARG A 121 -8.41 2.12 5.12
CA ARG A 121 -7.44 1.12 5.58
C ARG A 121 -6.78 0.45 4.40
N SER A 122 -5.50 0.20 4.51
CA SER A 122 -4.74 -0.67 3.61
C SER A 122 -3.67 -1.41 4.41
N TYR A 123 -3.20 -2.49 3.86
CA TYR A 123 -2.25 -3.38 4.50
C TYR A 123 -1.05 -3.55 3.58
N VAL A 124 0.14 -3.30 4.10
CA VAL A 124 1.39 -3.42 3.35
C VAL A 124 1.97 -4.80 3.63
N PHE A 125 2.16 -5.56 2.58
CA PHE A 125 2.80 -6.86 2.56
C PHE A 125 4.04 -6.81 1.69
N GLN A 126 4.90 -7.82 1.81
CA GLN A 126 5.95 -8.08 0.84
C GLN A 126 5.93 -9.53 0.38
N GLY A 127 6.57 -9.80 -0.74
CA GLY A 127 6.65 -11.13 -1.30
C GLY A 127 7.11 -11.15 -2.74
N LEU A 128 6.95 -12.30 -3.36
CA LEU A 128 7.34 -12.58 -4.75
C LEU A 128 6.09 -12.70 -5.63
N VAL A 129 6.20 -12.29 -6.88
CA VAL A 129 5.17 -12.50 -7.89
C VAL A 129 5.55 -13.75 -8.67
N VAL A 130 4.90 -14.87 -8.36
CA VAL A 130 5.16 -16.18 -8.95
C VAL A 130 4.61 -16.27 -10.37
N THR A 131 3.44 -15.67 -10.59
CA THR A 131 2.83 -15.54 -11.92
C THR A 131 2.35 -14.11 -12.09
N ASP A 132 2.88 -13.43 -13.10
CA ASP A 132 2.55 -12.05 -13.41
C ASP A 132 1.74 -11.96 -14.72
N PRO A 133 0.43 -11.69 -14.64
CA PRO A 133 -0.40 -11.50 -15.84
C PRO A 133 -0.29 -10.09 -16.43
N ILE A 134 0.37 -9.14 -15.76
CA ILE A 134 0.54 -7.78 -16.28
C ILE A 134 1.61 -7.77 -17.36
N GLY A 135 2.65 -8.60 -17.20
CA GLY A 135 3.81 -8.62 -18.08
C GLY A 135 4.70 -7.39 -17.91
N GLY A 136 5.71 -7.29 -18.75
CA GLY A 136 6.70 -6.20 -18.74
C GLY A 136 8.08 -6.65 -18.26
N GLU A 137 8.98 -5.69 -18.11
CA GLU A 137 10.32 -5.96 -17.57
C GLU A 137 10.23 -6.37 -16.10
N GLN A 138 10.91 -7.44 -15.76
CA GLN A 138 11.06 -7.85 -14.36
C GLN A 138 11.95 -6.83 -13.65
N PRO A 139 11.58 -6.34 -12.47
CA PRO A 139 12.44 -5.44 -11.72
C PRO A 139 13.70 -6.15 -11.25
N GLU A 140 14.78 -5.41 -11.08
CA GLU A 140 16.05 -5.94 -10.55
C GLU A 140 15.87 -6.66 -9.21
N ASN A 141 15.05 -6.08 -8.31
CA ASN A 141 14.66 -6.74 -7.08
C ASN A 141 13.30 -7.43 -7.24
N PRO A 142 13.24 -8.77 -7.26
CA PRO A 142 11.99 -9.50 -7.39
C PRO A 142 11.13 -9.51 -6.12
N VAL A 143 11.68 -9.10 -4.96
CA VAL A 143 10.89 -8.91 -3.74
C VAL A 143 10.06 -7.64 -3.88
N ARG A 144 8.74 -7.80 -3.95
CA ARG A 144 7.79 -6.71 -4.21
C ARG A 144 6.95 -6.42 -2.98
N ARG A 145 6.44 -5.20 -2.91
CA ARG A 145 5.44 -4.80 -1.91
C ARG A 145 4.04 -4.86 -2.51
N PHE A 146 3.07 -5.22 -1.67
CA PHE A 146 1.66 -5.27 -2.03
C PHE A 146 0.88 -4.36 -1.11
N ILE A 147 0.14 -3.41 -1.67
CA ILE A 147 -0.76 -2.52 -0.91
C ILE A 147 -2.16 -3.09 -1.04
N ILE A 148 -2.54 -3.88 -0.07
CA ILE A 148 -3.77 -4.67 -0.07
C ILE A 148 -4.90 -3.91 0.61
N GLY A 149 -6.06 -3.85 -0.06
CA GLY A 149 -7.29 -3.27 0.47
C GLY A 149 -8.04 -4.22 1.42
N PRO A 150 -9.06 -3.69 2.13
CA PRO A 150 -9.81 -4.47 3.12
C PRO A 150 -10.52 -5.70 2.55
N GLN A 151 -10.93 -5.68 1.28
CA GLN A 151 -11.61 -6.81 0.64
C GLN A 151 -10.70 -8.04 0.57
N ILE A 152 -9.49 -7.86 0.02
CA ILE A 152 -8.51 -8.94 -0.08
C ILE A 152 -8.03 -9.34 1.32
N PHE A 153 -7.77 -8.35 2.20
CA PHE A 153 -7.33 -8.63 3.56
C PHE A 153 -8.32 -9.49 4.35
N LYS A 154 -9.63 -9.30 4.13
CA LYS A 154 -10.66 -10.14 4.75
C LYS A 154 -10.51 -11.61 4.35
N LEU A 155 -10.17 -11.89 3.09
CA LEU A 155 -9.92 -13.26 2.61
C LEU A 155 -8.65 -13.85 3.23
N LEU A 156 -7.57 -13.04 3.29
CA LEU A 156 -6.32 -13.46 3.92
C LEU A 156 -6.53 -13.79 5.39
N LYS A 157 -7.21 -12.90 6.12
CA LYS A 157 -7.52 -13.10 7.53
C LYS A 157 -8.40 -14.32 7.78
N ALA A 158 -9.42 -14.53 6.96
CA ALA A 158 -10.33 -15.69 7.11
C ALA A 158 -9.57 -17.01 7.01
N ALA A 159 -8.63 -17.12 6.06
CA ALA A 159 -7.82 -18.30 5.90
C ALA A 159 -6.81 -18.51 7.05
N LEU A 160 -6.19 -17.42 7.55
CA LEU A 160 -5.30 -17.50 8.73
C LEU A 160 -6.03 -17.92 10.01
N MET A 161 -7.34 -17.75 10.07
CA MET A 161 -8.17 -18.20 11.19
C MET A 161 -8.78 -19.59 10.96
N ASP A 162 -8.49 -20.21 9.81
CA ASP A 162 -8.94 -21.55 9.48
C ASP A 162 -8.14 -22.58 10.29
N PRO A 163 -8.78 -23.46 11.09
CA PRO A 163 -8.09 -24.48 11.85
C PRO A 163 -7.35 -25.52 10.98
N ASP A 164 -7.71 -25.65 9.72
CA ASP A 164 -7.05 -26.56 8.77
C ASP A 164 -5.75 -25.97 8.16
N MET A 165 -5.40 -24.73 8.51
CA MET A 165 -4.13 -24.13 8.12
C MET A 165 -3.06 -24.44 9.16
N ASP A 166 -2.25 -25.44 8.90
CA ASP A 166 -1.22 -25.92 9.84
C ASP A 166 0.05 -25.03 9.83
N ASN A 167 0.40 -24.43 8.69
CA ASN A 167 1.63 -23.69 8.50
C ASN A 167 1.37 -22.24 8.12
N LEU A 168 2.29 -21.35 8.51
CA LEU A 168 2.23 -19.95 8.06
C LEU A 168 2.40 -19.87 6.53
N PRO A 169 1.58 -19.09 5.83
CA PRO A 169 1.72 -18.93 4.37
C PRO A 169 3.09 -18.41 3.93
N THR A 170 3.81 -17.74 4.84
CA THR A 170 5.15 -17.19 4.62
C THR A 170 6.27 -18.18 4.91
N ASP A 171 5.96 -19.39 5.34
CA ASP A 171 6.98 -20.41 5.60
C ASP A 171 7.74 -20.77 4.32
N TYR A 172 9.07 -20.91 4.41
CA TYR A 172 9.93 -21.14 3.24
C TYR A 172 9.85 -22.57 2.71
N GLU A 173 9.49 -23.52 3.57
CA GLU A 173 9.40 -24.94 3.21
C GLU A 173 7.97 -25.38 2.93
N GLN A 174 7.02 -24.91 3.73
CA GLN A 174 5.62 -25.37 3.73
C GLN A 174 4.63 -24.21 3.58
N GLY A 175 5.07 -23.10 2.98
CA GLY A 175 4.19 -21.98 2.80
C GLY A 175 3.23 -22.13 1.61
N THR A 176 2.30 -21.22 1.49
CA THR A 176 1.20 -21.30 0.55
C THR A 176 1.12 -20.04 -0.33
N ASP A 177 0.94 -20.23 -1.64
CA ASP A 177 0.76 -19.13 -2.57
C ASP A 177 -0.66 -18.59 -2.52
N PHE A 178 -0.81 -17.28 -2.75
CA PHE A 178 -2.09 -16.60 -2.84
C PHE A 178 -2.43 -16.27 -4.30
N ARG A 179 -3.60 -16.69 -4.74
CA ARG A 179 -4.14 -16.44 -6.08
C ARG A 179 -4.99 -15.17 -6.04
N LEU A 180 -4.44 -14.08 -6.52
CA LEU A 180 -5.11 -12.79 -6.59
C LEU A 180 -5.83 -12.65 -7.94
N THR A 181 -7.14 -12.81 -7.93
CA THR A 181 -7.96 -12.72 -9.13
C THR A 181 -8.72 -11.40 -9.16
N LYS A 182 -8.59 -10.66 -10.27
CA LYS A 182 -9.34 -9.44 -10.49
C LYS A 182 -10.53 -9.74 -11.40
N THR A 183 -11.72 -9.40 -10.92
CA THR A 183 -12.96 -9.42 -11.68
C THR A 183 -13.63 -8.05 -11.61
N THR A 184 -14.82 -7.89 -12.15
CA THR A 184 -15.62 -6.67 -12.03
C THR A 184 -16.96 -6.95 -11.40
N LYS A 185 -17.39 -6.01 -10.56
CA LYS A 185 -18.76 -5.96 -10.02
C LYS A 185 -19.33 -4.57 -10.28
N GLY A 186 -20.18 -4.49 -11.31
CA GLY A 186 -20.64 -3.21 -11.84
C GLY A 186 -19.49 -2.42 -12.45
N GLN A 187 -19.24 -1.22 -11.95
CA GLN A 187 -18.15 -0.34 -12.41
C GLN A 187 -16.83 -0.52 -11.62
N TYR A 188 -16.81 -1.37 -10.61
CA TYR A 188 -15.69 -1.47 -9.66
C TYR A 188 -14.94 -2.78 -9.85
N ALA A 189 -13.61 -2.72 -9.62
CA ALA A 189 -12.80 -3.91 -9.51
C ALA A 189 -13.23 -4.74 -8.29
N ASP A 190 -13.35 -6.04 -8.47
CA ASP A 190 -13.69 -7.00 -7.44
C ASP A 190 -12.61 -8.08 -7.33
N TYR A 191 -12.22 -8.40 -6.11
CA TYR A 191 -11.20 -9.40 -5.80
C TYR A 191 -11.74 -10.53 -4.92
N SER A 192 -13.06 -10.64 -4.81
CA SER A 192 -13.72 -11.60 -3.92
C SER A 192 -13.49 -13.06 -4.29
N THR A 193 -13.10 -13.33 -5.54
CA THR A 193 -12.79 -14.67 -6.06
C THR A 193 -11.34 -15.10 -5.79
N SER A 194 -10.52 -14.21 -5.19
CA SER A 194 -9.15 -14.54 -4.79
C SER A 194 -9.14 -15.60 -3.69
N SER A 195 -8.13 -16.45 -3.69
CA SER A 195 -8.04 -17.58 -2.75
C SER A 195 -6.61 -18.04 -2.53
N TRP A 196 -6.38 -18.74 -1.43
CA TRP A 196 -5.14 -19.46 -1.23
C TRP A 196 -5.06 -20.70 -2.13
N SER A 197 -3.84 -21.05 -2.54
CA SER A 197 -3.58 -22.33 -3.18
C SER A 197 -3.90 -23.47 -2.20
N ARG A 198 -4.37 -24.59 -2.73
CA ARG A 198 -4.71 -25.77 -1.89
C ARG A 198 -3.48 -26.60 -1.52
N LYS A 199 -2.34 -26.30 -2.12
CA LYS A 199 -1.08 -27.03 -1.91
C LYS A 199 -0.06 -26.10 -1.31
N GLU A 200 0.58 -26.57 -0.27
CA GLU A 200 1.82 -26.02 0.25
C GLU A 200 2.97 -26.33 -0.70
N ARG A 201 3.96 -25.46 -0.74
CA ARG A 201 5.20 -25.69 -1.45
C ARG A 201 6.38 -24.98 -0.79
N SER A 202 7.56 -25.52 -0.96
CA SER A 202 8.78 -24.81 -0.62
C SER A 202 9.08 -23.70 -1.64
N LEU A 203 9.82 -22.70 -1.21
CA LEU A 203 10.45 -21.75 -2.14
C LEU A 203 11.44 -22.51 -3.03
N ASN A 204 11.43 -22.20 -4.32
CA ASN A 204 12.43 -22.73 -5.26
C ASN A 204 13.79 -22.02 -5.09
N GLU A 205 14.81 -22.48 -5.78
CA GLU A 205 16.17 -21.95 -5.66
C GLU A 205 16.26 -20.48 -6.09
N GLU A 206 15.56 -20.09 -7.17
CA GLU A 206 15.56 -18.71 -7.65
C GLU A 206 14.89 -17.75 -6.65
N GLU A 207 13.79 -18.19 -6.03
CA GLU A 207 13.08 -17.42 -5.00
C GLU A 207 13.95 -17.24 -3.74
N ARG A 208 14.68 -18.29 -3.32
CA ARG A 208 15.62 -18.23 -2.19
C ARG A 208 16.79 -17.31 -2.49
N GLN A 209 17.39 -17.44 -3.68
CA GLN A 209 18.51 -16.60 -4.10
C GLN A 209 18.09 -15.13 -4.20
N ALA A 210 16.87 -14.83 -4.65
CA ALA A 210 16.33 -13.48 -4.68
C ALA A 210 16.28 -12.86 -3.27
N ILE A 211 15.81 -13.63 -2.28
CA ILE A 211 15.76 -13.18 -0.89
C ILE A 211 17.16 -12.99 -0.31
N GLU A 212 18.11 -13.88 -0.61
CA GLU A 212 19.49 -13.76 -0.14
C GLU A 212 20.20 -12.54 -0.75
N THR A 213 19.96 -12.27 -2.04
CA THR A 213 20.62 -11.17 -2.76
C THR A 213 20.06 -9.80 -2.36
N HIS A 214 18.75 -9.67 -2.26
CA HIS A 214 18.09 -8.37 -2.09
C HIS A 214 17.61 -8.13 -0.67
N GLY A 215 17.52 -9.18 0.15
CA GLY A 215 16.95 -9.10 1.49
C GLY A 215 15.44 -8.93 1.53
N LEU A 216 14.91 -8.89 2.73
CA LEU A 216 13.52 -8.53 3.01
C LEU A 216 13.43 -7.06 3.41
N TYR A 217 12.33 -6.42 3.09
CA TYR A 217 12.05 -5.07 3.54
C TYR A 217 11.61 -5.05 5.00
N ASP A 218 12.03 -4.03 5.75
CA ASP A 218 11.35 -3.60 6.96
C ASP A 218 10.07 -2.84 6.55
N LEU A 219 8.91 -3.42 6.82
CA LEU A 219 7.63 -2.83 6.43
C LEU A 219 7.33 -1.52 7.19
N ASN A 220 8.03 -1.22 8.29
CA ASN A 220 7.91 0.07 8.97
C ASN A 220 8.40 1.23 8.11
N GLU A 221 9.39 1.02 7.24
CA GLU A 221 9.91 2.06 6.34
C GLU A 221 8.87 2.59 5.35
N PHE A 222 7.82 1.80 5.10
CA PHE A 222 6.72 2.15 4.18
C PHE A 222 5.49 2.68 4.88
N MET A 223 5.56 2.81 6.18
CA MET A 223 4.49 3.40 6.97
C MET A 223 4.58 4.93 6.92
N PRO A 224 3.43 5.62 6.89
CA PRO A 224 3.44 7.07 6.96
C PRO A 224 4.04 7.53 8.28
N LYS A 225 4.77 8.64 8.24
CA LYS A 225 5.27 9.30 9.44
C LYS A 225 4.11 9.98 10.17
N ARG A 226 4.20 10.01 11.52
CA ARG A 226 3.24 10.75 12.33
C ARG A 226 3.29 12.24 11.96
N PRO A 227 2.15 12.88 11.63
CA PRO A 227 2.11 14.31 11.35
C PRO A 227 2.51 15.13 12.59
N THR A 228 3.21 16.22 12.34
CA THR A 228 3.47 17.23 13.39
C THR A 228 2.19 18.00 13.72
N GLU A 229 2.22 18.81 14.79
CA GLU A 229 1.08 19.68 15.12
C GLU A 229 0.83 20.73 14.02
N ASP A 230 1.88 21.21 13.38
CA ASP A 230 1.78 22.16 12.25
C ASP A 230 1.19 21.48 11.02
N ASP A 231 1.62 20.25 10.69
CA ASP A 231 1.00 19.46 9.62
C ASP A 231 -0.49 19.24 9.88
N MET A 232 -0.87 18.91 11.12
CA MET A 232 -2.27 18.70 11.49
C MET A 232 -3.11 19.98 11.37
N ARG A 233 -2.51 21.14 11.63
CA ARG A 233 -3.16 22.43 11.44
C ARG A 233 -3.46 22.69 9.97
N ILE A 234 -2.45 22.52 9.11
CA ILE A 234 -2.59 22.65 7.65
C ILE A 234 -3.62 21.65 7.09
N ILE A 235 -3.59 20.40 7.56
CA ILE A 235 -4.52 19.34 7.12
C ILE A 235 -5.97 19.69 7.49
N ARG A 236 -6.19 20.37 8.59
CA ARG A 236 -7.53 20.72 9.08
C ARG A 236 -8.14 21.93 8.35
N ASP A 237 -7.29 22.80 7.83
CA ASP A 237 -7.71 24.01 7.12
C ASP A 237 -8.09 23.76 5.65
N VAL A 238 -7.98 22.54 5.16
CA VAL A 238 -8.31 22.08 3.80
C VAL A 238 -9.74 21.59 3.68
#